data_1474c9eaf3cb6247aa58f758bc749659
#
_entry.id   1474c9eaf3cb6247aa58f758bc749659
#
_cell.length_a   1.000
_cell.length_b   1.000
_cell.length_c   1.000
_cell.angle_alpha   90.00
_cell.angle_beta   90.00
_cell.angle_gamma   90.00
#
_symmetry.space_group_name_H-M   'P 1'
#
loop_
_entity.id
_entity.type
_entity.pdbx_description
1 polymer ?
#
loop_
_entity_poly.entity_id
_entity_poly.type
_entity_poly.pdbx_seq_one_letter_code
_entity_poly.pdbx_strand_id
1 'polypeptide(L)'
;MDWGIRNRLSRIINQQNGKGVMLAVDHGYFLGPTERLEDPKKTIKPLLQYADSLMLTRGVLRTCVDSESNIPIVLRVSGGTSILGEDLSKETITTSIEEAIRLNTSCLALSIFVGSKYEHQTLSNLSKLVNEGEKYGIPVLAVTAV
;
A
#
# COMPACT_ATOMS: atom_id res chain seq x y z
N MET A 1 -5.42 -21.07 -2.75
CA MET A 1 -4.94 -19.87 -2.03
C MET A 1 -4.43 -20.32 -0.67
N ASP A 2 -3.20 -19.94 -0.34
CA ASP A 2 -2.53 -20.24 0.94
C ASP A 2 -3.33 -19.71 2.15
N TRP A 3 -3.19 -20.38 3.31
CA TRP A 3 -3.88 -19.98 4.54
C TRP A 3 -3.47 -18.57 4.97
N GLY A 4 -2.17 -18.22 4.88
CA GLY A 4 -1.65 -16.91 5.25
C GLY A 4 -2.26 -15.78 4.42
N ILE A 5 -2.38 -15.97 3.09
CA ILE A 5 -3.03 -15.00 2.20
C ILE A 5 -4.50 -14.83 2.59
N ARG A 6 -5.24 -15.92 2.81
CA ARG A 6 -6.66 -15.87 3.21
C ARG A 6 -6.86 -15.15 4.54
N ASN A 7 -6.02 -15.46 5.52
CA ASN A 7 -6.09 -14.83 6.83
C ASN A 7 -5.84 -13.31 6.75
N ARG A 8 -4.84 -12.88 5.96
CA ARG A 8 -4.56 -11.45 5.77
C ARG A 8 -5.66 -10.74 5.01
N LEU A 9 -6.19 -11.35 3.94
CA LEU A 9 -7.32 -10.78 3.18
C LEU A 9 -8.58 -10.64 4.03
N SER A 10 -8.88 -11.60 4.92
CA SER A 10 -10.04 -11.54 5.79
C SER A 10 -10.00 -10.39 6.81
N ARG A 11 -8.82 -9.84 7.05
CA ARG A 11 -8.64 -8.65 7.91
C ARG A 11 -8.93 -7.34 7.16
N ILE A 12 -8.84 -7.34 5.83
CA ILE A 12 -9.04 -6.16 4.96
C ILE A 12 -10.45 -6.14 4.39
N ILE A 13 -10.95 -7.32 4.02
CA ILE A 13 -12.26 -7.50 3.38
C ILE A 13 -13.13 -8.35 4.30
N ASN A 14 -14.28 -7.81 4.70
CA ASN A 14 -15.24 -8.54 5.52
C ASN A 14 -15.75 -9.78 4.76
N GLN A 15 -15.52 -10.95 5.31
CA GLN A 15 -15.84 -12.22 4.65
C GLN A 15 -17.35 -12.51 4.54
N GLN A 16 -18.17 -11.85 5.35
CA GLN A 16 -19.63 -12.07 5.33
C GLN A 16 -20.31 -11.33 4.17
N ASN A 17 -19.81 -10.14 3.81
CA ASN A 17 -20.44 -9.29 2.79
C ASN A 17 -19.51 -8.94 1.62
N GLY A 18 -18.24 -9.37 1.65
CA GLY A 18 -17.25 -9.11 0.59
C GLY A 18 -16.82 -7.64 0.47
N LYS A 19 -17.06 -6.80 1.47
CA LYS A 19 -16.79 -5.37 1.43
C LYS A 19 -15.70 -4.97 2.42
N GLY A 20 -15.07 -3.82 2.16
CA GLY A 20 -14.09 -3.18 3.06
C GLY A 20 -13.92 -1.72 2.70
N VAL A 21 -13.70 -0.89 3.71
CA VAL A 21 -13.36 0.53 3.56
C VAL A 21 -11.87 0.68 3.82
N MET A 22 -11.11 1.03 2.79
CA MET A 22 -9.68 1.28 2.89
C MET A 22 -9.42 2.79 2.91
N LEU A 23 -8.85 3.30 4.00
CA LEU A 23 -8.38 4.68 4.07
C LEU A 23 -7.01 4.76 3.40
N ALA A 24 -6.91 5.42 2.24
CA ALA A 24 -5.66 5.61 1.52
C ALA A 24 -5.08 7.00 1.81
N VAL A 25 -3.88 7.03 2.40
CA VAL A 25 -3.12 8.25 2.73
C VAL A 25 -1.67 8.18 2.25
N ASP A 26 -1.46 7.36 1.22
CA ASP A 26 -0.12 7.10 0.66
C ASP A 26 0.31 8.13 -0.41
N HIS A 27 -0.61 8.83 -1.05
CA HIS A 27 -0.33 9.67 -2.23
C HIS A 27 0.66 10.83 -1.98
N GLY A 28 0.95 11.18 -0.73
CA GLY A 28 2.03 12.11 -0.40
C GLY A 28 3.42 11.67 -0.87
N TYR A 29 3.63 10.37 -1.19
CA TYR A 29 4.93 9.89 -1.66
C TYR A 29 5.33 10.47 -3.03
N PHE A 30 4.36 10.86 -3.86
CA PHE A 30 4.60 11.48 -5.17
C PHE A 30 4.08 12.92 -5.28
N LEU A 31 3.01 13.28 -4.56
CA LEU A 31 2.44 14.63 -4.57
C LEU A 31 3.14 15.59 -3.61
N GLY A 32 3.84 15.07 -2.58
CA GLY A 32 4.30 15.86 -1.46
C GLY A 32 3.18 16.19 -0.47
N PRO A 33 3.38 17.19 0.42
CA PRO A 33 2.37 17.61 1.39
C PRO A 33 1.21 18.31 0.65
N THR A 34 0.06 17.64 0.62
CA THR A 34 -1.17 18.16 0.04
C THR A 34 -2.13 18.59 1.12
N GLU A 35 -3.15 19.39 0.78
CA GLU A 35 -4.20 19.79 1.70
C GLU A 35 -4.72 18.59 2.50
N ARG A 36 -4.79 18.73 3.80
CA ARG A 36 -5.20 17.70 4.78
C ARG A 36 -4.21 16.54 5.00
N LEU A 37 -3.07 16.52 4.30
CA LEU A 37 -1.99 15.57 4.52
C LEU A 37 -0.63 16.23 4.84
N GLU A 38 -0.65 17.51 5.20
CA GLU A 38 0.52 18.21 5.74
C GLU A 38 0.95 17.63 7.10
N ASP A 39 -0.02 17.14 7.88
CA ASP A 39 0.18 16.42 9.13
C ASP A 39 -0.64 15.12 9.10
N PRO A 40 -0.10 14.03 8.53
CA PRO A 40 -0.83 12.77 8.40
C PRO A 40 -1.32 12.21 9.73
N LYS A 41 -0.61 12.44 10.84
CA LYS A 41 -1.01 11.95 12.16
C LYS A 41 -2.34 12.55 12.61
N LYS A 42 -2.53 13.85 12.40
CA LYS A 42 -3.80 14.53 12.72
C LYS A 42 -4.94 14.08 11.84
N THR A 43 -4.66 13.85 10.55
CA THR A 43 -5.67 13.40 9.59
C THR A 43 -6.09 11.95 9.81
N ILE A 44 -5.14 11.05 10.02
CA ILE A 44 -5.39 9.61 10.16
C ILE A 44 -6.19 9.31 11.42
N LYS A 45 -5.76 9.84 12.57
CA LYS A 45 -6.28 9.46 13.89
C LYS A 45 -7.81 9.48 14.00
N PRO A 46 -8.54 10.56 13.62
CA PRO A 46 -10.00 10.60 13.72
C PRO A 46 -10.71 9.70 12.70
N LEU A 47 -10.05 9.30 11.61
CA LEU A 47 -10.65 8.53 10.52
C LEU A 47 -10.53 7.02 10.72
N LEU A 48 -9.60 6.54 11.57
CA LEU A 48 -9.36 5.11 11.78
C LEU A 48 -10.62 4.34 12.20
N GLN A 49 -11.51 4.97 12.96
CA GLN A 49 -12.75 4.34 13.41
C GLN A 49 -13.75 4.01 12.28
N TYR A 50 -13.54 4.58 11.08
CA TYR A 50 -14.41 4.41 9.92
C TYR A 50 -13.77 3.54 8.82
N ALA A 51 -12.57 3.02 9.07
CA ALA A 51 -11.80 2.25 8.10
C ALA A 51 -11.57 0.82 8.58
N ASP A 52 -11.70 -0.14 7.67
CA ASP A 52 -11.35 -1.53 7.89
C ASP A 52 -9.85 -1.79 7.68
N SER A 53 -9.20 -0.94 6.89
CA SER A 53 -7.75 -1.01 6.63
C SER A 53 -7.17 0.36 6.28
N LEU A 54 -5.85 0.50 6.42
CA LEU A 54 -5.12 1.74 6.20
C LEU A 54 -4.02 1.53 5.16
N MET A 55 -4.07 2.27 4.03
CA MET A 55 -3.04 2.26 3.00
C MET A 55 -2.14 3.48 3.12
N LEU A 56 -0.82 3.24 3.25
CA LEU A 56 0.17 4.28 3.50
C LEU A 56 1.59 3.82 3.15
N THR A 57 2.54 4.74 3.18
CA THR A 57 3.96 4.43 3.06
C THR A 57 4.58 4.01 4.40
N ARG A 58 5.74 3.34 4.36
CA ARG A 58 6.49 2.94 5.55
C ARG A 58 6.88 4.12 6.46
N GLY A 59 7.15 5.28 5.86
CA GLY A 59 7.50 6.50 6.61
C GLY A 59 6.31 6.99 7.43
N VAL A 60 5.14 7.13 6.82
CA VAL A 60 3.91 7.53 7.50
C VAL A 60 3.50 6.51 8.56
N LEU A 61 3.61 5.20 8.26
CA LEU A 61 3.33 4.15 9.24
C LEU A 61 4.14 4.33 10.53
N ARG A 62 5.45 4.48 10.38
CA ARG A 62 6.38 4.57 11.54
C ARG A 62 6.22 5.84 12.36
N THR A 63 5.80 6.93 11.75
CA THR A 63 5.79 8.26 12.40
C THR A 63 4.39 8.74 12.79
N CYS A 64 3.33 8.22 12.15
CA CYS A 64 1.99 8.76 12.29
C CYS A 64 0.96 7.77 12.83
N VAL A 65 1.27 6.47 12.87
CA VAL A 65 0.36 5.42 13.38
C VAL A 65 0.91 4.86 14.68
N ASP A 66 0.07 4.79 15.70
CA ASP A 66 0.47 4.23 17.00
C ASP A 66 0.71 2.72 16.85
N SER A 67 1.82 2.21 17.42
CA SER A 67 2.22 0.80 17.32
C SER A 67 1.21 -0.17 17.95
N GLU A 68 0.36 0.32 18.85
CA GLU A 68 -0.73 -0.42 19.48
C GLU A 68 -1.99 -0.50 18.63
N SER A 69 -2.01 0.18 17.46
CA SER A 69 -3.12 0.12 16.54
C SER A 69 -3.24 -1.27 15.92
N ASN A 70 -4.45 -1.85 16.01
CA ASN A 70 -4.76 -3.14 15.40
C ASN A 70 -5.28 -3.04 13.96
N ILE A 71 -5.29 -1.83 13.36
CA ILE A 71 -5.79 -1.66 12.00
C ILE A 71 -4.91 -2.41 11.00
N PRO A 72 -5.49 -3.21 10.08
CA PRO A 72 -4.75 -3.90 9.05
C PRO A 72 -4.03 -2.90 8.12
N ILE A 73 -2.74 -3.12 7.89
CA ILE A 73 -1.91 -2.24 7.06
C ILE A 73 -1.79 -2.78 5.64
N VAL A 74 -2.11 -1.93 4.67
CA VAL A 74 -1.82 -2.09 3.24
C VAL A 74 -0.62 -1.20 2.93
N LEU A 75 0.56 -1.79 2.81
CA LEU A 75 1.80 -1.04 2.69
C LEU A 75 2.10 -0.69 1.23
N ARG A 76 2.21 0.61 0.91
CA ARG A 76 2.74 1.07 -0.38
C ARG A 76 4.22 0.70 -0.47
N VAL A 77 4.57 -0.15 -1.45
CA VAL A 77 5.95 -0.63 -1.65
C VAL A 77 6.59 -0.12 -2.94
N SER A 78 5.82 0.52 -3.83
CA SER A 78 6.34 1.17 -5.04
C SER A 78 6.45 2.68 -4.88
N GLY A 79 7.27 3.30 -5.72
CA GLY A 79 7.52 4.74 -5.76
C GLY A 79 8.80 5.06 -6.52
N GLY A 80 9.39 6.23 -6.25
CA GLY A 80 10.66 6.65 -6.85
C GLY A 80 10.53 7.82 -7.82
N THR A 81 9.33 8.40 -7.92
CA THR A 81 9.05 9.59 -8.75
C THR A 81 8.19 10.59 -7.97
N SER A 82 8.07 11.80 -8.48
CA SER A 82 7.23 12.85 -7.91
C SER A 82 6.67 13.75 -9.02
N ILE A 83 5.70 14.59 -8.66
CA ILE A 83 5.13 15.60 -9.57
C ILE A 83 6.15 16.65 -10.07
N LEU A 84 7.35 16.68 -9.51
CA LEU A 84 8.46 17.50 -10.01
C LEU A 84 9.23 16.81 -11.13
N GLY A 85 9.00 15.52 -11.37
CA GLY A 85 9.57 14.75 -12.44
C GLY A 85 8.72 14.83 -13.73
N GLU A 86 9.30 14.39 -14.85
CA GLU A 86 8.63 14.43 -16.16
C GLU A 86 7.55 13.36 -16.30
N ASP A 87 7.66 12.26 -15.56
CA ASP A 87 6.79 11.09 -15.75
C ASP A 87 6.56 10.34 -14.43
N LEU A 88 5.34 10.42 -13.93
CA LEU A 88 4.91 9.74 -12.68
C LEU A 88 4.84 8.22 -12.82
N SER A 89 4.77 7.69 -14.04
CA SER A 89 4.69 6.25 -14.28
C SER A 89 6.02 5.51 -14.07
N LYS A 90 7.15 6.24 -13.91
CA LYS A 90 8.49 5.67 -13.68
C LYS A 90 8.67 5.24 -12.23
N GLU A 91 7.93 4.23 -11.81
CA GLU A 91 8.02 3.67 -10.45
C GLU A 91 8.83 2.37 -10.39
N THR A 92 9.41 2.12 -9.22
CA THR A 92 10.10 0.88 -8.86
C THR A 92 9.68 0.41 -7.47
N ILE A 93 10.10 -0.80 -7.08
CA ILE A 93 9.91 -1.27 -5.70
C ILE A 93 10.94 -0.59 -4.80
N THR A 94 10.45 0.12 -3.79
CA THR A 94 11.24 0.92 -2.84
C THR A 94 11.26 0.35 -1.43
N THR A 95 10.43 -0.67 -1.17
CA THR A 95 10.34 -1.34 0.13
C THR A 95 10.37 -2.84 -0.07
N SER A 96 11.28 -3.54 0.59
CA SER A 96 11.42 -4.99 0.48
C SER A 96 10.31 -5.73 1.24
N ILE A 97 10.11 -7.00 0.88
CA ILE A 97 9.12 -7.84 1.55
C ILE A 97 9.51 -8.15 3.00
N GLU A 98 10.79 -8.29 3.30
CA GLU A 98 11.30 -8.50 4.66
C GLU A 98 10.97 -7.30 5.56
N GLU A 99 11.05 -6.08 5.01
CA GLU A 99 10.65 -4.89 5.74
C GLU A 99 9.15 -4.86 5.98
N ALA A 100 8.34 -5.21 4.99
CA ALA A 100 6.89 -5.32 5.12
C ALA A 100 6.47 -6.36 6.18
N ILE A 101 7.18 -7.50 6.24
CA ILE A 101 6.98 -8.52 7.29
C ILE A 101 7.26 -7.95 8.67
N ARG A 102 8.41 -7.27 8.86
CA ARG A 102 8.76 -6.65 10.14
C ARG A 102 7.77 -5.57 10.58
N LEU A 103 7.10 -4.92 9.62
CA LEU A 103 6.05 -3.92 9.87
C LEU A 103 4.66 -4.55 10.08
N ASN A 104 4.57 -5.87 10.17
CA ASN A 104 3.33 -6.63 10.35
C ASN A 104 2.25 -6.28 9.30
N THR A 105 2.66 -6.13 8.04
CA THR A 105 1.79 -5.72 6.93
C THR A 105 0.79 -6.81 6.57
N SER A 106 -0.45 -6.42 6.32
CA SER A 106 -1.52 -7.33 5.88
C SER A 106 -1.62 -7.46 4.35
N CYS A 107 -1.13 -6.46 3.59
CA CYS A 107 -1.13 -6.46 2.14
C CYS A 107 -0.04 -5.52 1.61
N LEU A 108 0.55 -5.86 0.46
CA LEU A 108 1.47 -4.97 -0.26
C LEU A 108 0.70 -4.25 -1.37
N ALA A 109 0.96 -2.96 -1.59
CA ALA A 109 0.36 -2.19 -2.67
C ALA A 109 1.44 -1.60 -3.59
N LEU A 110 1.23 -1.69 -4.91
CA LEU A 110 2.08 -1.05 -5.90
C LEU A 110 1.24 -0.46 -7.03
N SER A 111 1.78 0.55 -7.73
CA SER A 111 1.13 1.14 -8.90
C SER A 111 1.45 0.36 -10.18
N ILE A 112 0.45 0.24 -11.05
CA ILE A 112 0.55 -0.27 -12.42
C ILE A 112 0.06 0.83 -13.36
N PHE A 113 0.88 1.24 -14.30
CA PHE A 113 0.57 2.32 -15.23
C PHE A 113 0.32 1.75 -16.63
N VAL A 114 -0.94 1.37 -16.90
CA VAL A 114 -1.36 0.77 -18.18
C VAL A 114 -1.28 1.81 -19.29
N GLY A 115 -0.69 1.43 -20.41
CA GLY A 115 -0.50 2.31 -21.58
C GLY A 115 0.64 3.32 -21.44
N SER A 116 1.32 3.38 -20.29
CA SER A 116 2.46 4.29 -20.11
C SER A 116 3.75 3.75 -20.73
N LYS A 117 4.75 4.62 -20.87
CA LYS A 117 6.11 4.26 -21.28
C LYS A 117 6.75 3.19 -20.40
N TYR A 118 6.33 3.10 -19.13
CA TYR A 118 6.88 2.19 -18.12
C TYR A 118 5.93 1.04 -17.77
N GLU A 119 4.91 0.78 -18.58
CA GLU A 119 3.96 -0.33 -18.38
C GLU A 119 4.68 -1.66 -18.14
N HIS A 120 5.61 -2.02 -19.03
CA HIS A 120 6.38 -3.26 -18.90
C HIS A 120 7.11 -3.36 -17.55
N GLN A 121 7.72 -2.27 -17.09
CA GLN A 121 8.44 -2.24 -15.81
C GLN A 121 7.50 -2.44 -14.63
N THR A 122 6.34 -1.77 -14.64
CA THR A 122 5.37 -1.87 -13.53
C THR A 122 4.71 -3.25 -13.49
N LEU A 123 4.42 -3.85 -14.63
CA LEU A 123 3.95 -5.24 -14.73
C LEU A 123 5.00 -6.25 -14.27
N SER A 124 6.27 -6.05 -14.62
CA SER A 124 7.39 -6.88 -14.12
C SER A 124 7.54 -6.78 -12.61
N ASN A 125 7.40 -5.58 -12.05
CA ASN A 125 7.41 -5.36 -10.61
C ASN A 125 6.25 -6.10 -9.92
N LEU A 126 5.04 -6.04 -10.50
CA LEU A 126 3.88 -6.78 -10.00
C LEU A 126 4.15 -8.28 -9.96
N SER A 127 4.62 -8.85 -11.07
CA SER A 127 4.90 -10.29 -11.17
C SER A 127 5.90 -10.75 -10.10
N LYS A 128 7.00 -10.01 -9.92
CA LYS A 128 8.00 -10.31 -8.88
C LYS A 128 7.40 -10.23 -7.48
N LEU A 129 6.65 -9.17 -7.20
CA LEU A 129 6.06 -8.94 -5.89
C LEU A 129 5.00 -10.00 -5.55
N VAL A 130 4.21 -10.45 -6.53
CA VAL A 130 3.23 -11.54 -6.36
C VAL A 130 3.94 -12.84 -5.98
N ASN A 131 5.00 -13.21 -6.70
CA ASN A 131 5.78 -14.42 -6.40
C ASN A 131 6.38 -14.38 -4.99
N GLU A 132 6.91 -13.25 -4.57
CA GLU A 132 7.42 -13.08 -3.21
C GLU A 132 6.28 -13.07 -2.19
N GLY A 133 5.17 -12.40 -2.48
CA GLY A 133 3.99 -12.37 -1.64
C GLY A 133 3.42 -13.77 -1.39
N GLU A 134 3.35 -14.62 -2.43
CA GLU A 134 2.94 -16.03 -2.30
C GLU A 134 3.87 -16.81 -1.37
N LYS A 135 5.18 -16.64 -1.51
CA LYS A 135 6.18 -17.32 -0.68
C LYS A 135 5.99 -17.03 0.81
N TYR A 136 5.57 -15.82 1.18
CA TYR A 136 5.39 -15.37 2.56
C TYR A 136 3.92 -15.29 3.00
N GLY A 137 3.00 -15.68 2.13
CA GLY A 137 1.56 -15.64 2.43
C GLY A 137 1.00 -14.22 2.56
N ILE A 138 1.55 -13.23 1.83
CA ILE A 138 1.12 -11.83 1.85
C ILE A 138 0.44 -11.49 0.52
N PRO A 139 -0.84 -11.04 0.52
CA PRO A 139 -1.53 -10.62 -0.69
C PRO A 139 -0.94 -9.33 -1.27
N VAL A 140 -1.10 -9.16 -2.59
CA VAL A 140 -0.65 -7.99 -3.33
C VAL A 140 -1.85 -7.28 -3.95
N LEU A 141 -1.93 -5.97 -3.75
CA LEU A 141 -2.89 -5.05 -4.36
C LEU A 141 -2.24 -4.30 -5.51
N ALA A 142 -2.70 -4.52 -6.73
CA ALA A 142 -2.34 -3.72 -7.89
C ALA A 142 -3.26 -2.49 -7.97
N VAL A 143 -2.67 -1.30 -7.84
CA VAL A 143 -3.36 -0.02 -8.02
C VAL A 143 -3.13 0.41 -9.46
N THR A 144 -4.14 0.23 -10.31
CA THR A 144 -4.04 0.53 -11.74
C THR A 144 -4.37 1.98 -12.03
N ALA A 145 -3.52 2.63 -12.83
CA ALA A 145 -3.73 3.95 -13.41
C ALA A 145 -3.62 3.86 -14.94
N VAL A 146 -4.41 4.68 -15.66
CA VAL A 146 -4.47 4.74 -17.14
C VAL A 146 -4.21 6.17 -17.57
#